data_4db22cd744e4dae2bc11b636bf318b96
#
_entry.id   4db22cd744e4dae2bc11b636bf318b96
#
_cell.length_a   1.000
_cell.length_b   1.000
_cell.length_c   1.000
_cell.angle_alpha   90.00
_cell.angle_beta   90.00
_cell.angle_gamma   90.00
#
_symmetry.space_group_name_H-M   'P 1'
#
loop_
_entity.id
_entity.type
_entity.pdbx_description
1 polymer ?
#
loop_
_entity_poly.entity_id
_entity_poly.type
_entity_poly.pdbx_seq_one_letter_code
_entity_poly.pdbx_strand_id
1 'polypeptide(L)'
;MPDIEAAVASPASVVVDSTAATPVYLRPLDAGADFALHSATKYLGGHDDVLLGAVACRSAEDAERLREFRGRTGIVAAPDPCWLLSRSLKTLRVRMERHTASATAIAARLRDHPAVEVVRYPGFGGLLSFDVADAEAARKVEASLQTIANATSLGGVGSVLESRTRWEGERVPPGLLRLSVGLEDADELWADLAQALG
;
A
#
# COMPACT_ATOMS: atom_id res chain seq x y z
N MET A 1 -4.86 -12.59 1.38
CA MET A 1 -5.85 -11.73 2.06
C MET A 1 -6.16 -12.37 3.40
N PRO A 2 -6.39 -11.61 4.49
CA PRO A 2 -6.82 -12.21 5.76
C PRO A 2 -8.18 -12.88 5.58
N ASP A 3 -8.40 -13.95 6.34
CA ASP A 3 -9.69 -14.64 6.39
C ASP A 3 -10.63 -13.87 7.33
N ILE A 4 -11.39 -12.95 6.76
CA ILE A 4 -12.31 -12.10 7.52
C ILE A 4 -13.50 -12.93 8.03
N GLU A 5 -13.99 -13.89 7.23
CA GLU A 5 -15.12 -14.73 7.60
C GLU A 5 -14.80 -15.56 8.86
N ALA A 6 -13.60 -16.15 8.91
CA ALA A 6 -13.15 -16.85 10.13
C ALA A 6 -12.98 -15.90 11.33
N ALA A 7 -12.51 -14.68 11.11
CA ALA A 7 -12.35 -13.70 12.19
C ALA A 7 -13.70 -13.24 12.76
N VAL A 8 -14.71 -12.99 11.94
CA VAL A 8 -16.03 -12.52 12.40
C VAL A 8 -16.86 -13.62 13.06
N ALA A 9 -16.47 -14.87 12.96
CA ALA A 9 -17.05 -15.96 13.77
C ALA A 9 -16.66 -15.88 15.25
N SER A 10 -15.66 -15.09 15.62
CA SER A 10 -15.27 -14.80 17.01
C SER A 10 -16.27 -13.83 17.66
N PRO A 11 -16.48 -13.94 19.02
CA PRO A 11 -17.27 -12.94 19.75
C PRO A 11 -16.53 -11.59 19.95
N ALA A 12 -15.26 -11.49 19.55
CA ALA A 12 -14.47 -10.27 19.66
C ALA A 12 -14.79 -9.30 18.53
N SER A 13 -14.67 -7.99 18.78
CA SER A 13 -14.76 -6.99 17.72
C SER A 13 -13.63 -7.18 16.70
N VAL A 14 -14.00 -7.16 15.43
CA VAL A 14 -13.08 -7.37 14.30
C VAL A 14 -12.73 -6.04 13.65
N VAL A 15 -11.44 -5.70 13.69
CA VAL A 15 -10.85 -4.54 13.03
C VAL A 15 -9.99 -5.03 11.87
N VAL A 16 -10.25 -4.55 10.66
CA VAL A 16 -9.47 -4.90 9.46
C VAL A 16 -8.75 -3.65 8.95
N ASP A 17 -7.42 -3.70 8.95
CA ASP A 17 -6.62 -2.71 8.21
C ASP A 17 -6.72 -3.01 6.71
N SER A 18 -7.43 -2.15 6.00
CA SER A 18 -7.66 -2.25 4.56
C SER A 18 -6.89 -1.20 3.76
N THR A 19 -5.81 -0.67 4.35
CA THR A 19 -4.99 0.41 3.75
C THR A 19 -4.52 0.06 2.34
N ALA A 20 -3.95 -1.13 2.14
CA ALA A 20 -3.36 -1.53 0.87
C ALA A 20 -4.42 -1.91 -0.19
N ALA A 21 -5.52 -2.53 0.24
CA ALA A 21 -6.60 -2.94 -0.68
C ALA A 21 -7.53 -1.79 -1.04
N THR A 22 -7.69 -0.81 -0.15
CA THR A 22 -8.66 0.27 -0.24
C THR A 22 -10.11 -0.26 -0.36
N PRO A 23 -11.15 0.57 -0.23
CA PRO A 23 -12.51 0.11 -0.47
C PRO A 23 -12.83 -0.23 -1.93
N VAL A 24 -11.87 -0.04 -2.85
CA VAL A 24 -12.00 -0.47 -4.25
C VAL A 24 -11.90 -1.99 -4.39
N TYR A 25 -11.00 -2.64 -3.63
CA TYR A 25 -10.76 -4.09 -3.72
C TYR A 25 -11.20 -4.87 -2.49
N LEU A 26 -11.33 -4.23 -1.32
CA LEU A 26 -11.77 -4.89 -0.11
C LEU A 26 -12.67 -3.96 0.70
N ARG A 27 -13.88 -4.44 0.99
CA ARG A 27 -14.87 -3.76 1.85
C ARG A 27 -15.13 -4.61 3.09
N PRO A 28 -14.32 -4.49 4.15
CA PRO A 28 -14.38 -5.39 5.30
C PRO A 28 -15.74 -5.38 6.02
N LEU A 29 -16.42 -4.24 6.05
CA LEU A 29 -17.74 -4.10 6.69
C LEU A 29 -18.79 -4.97 6.00
N ASP A 30 -18.73 -5.12 4.66
CA ASP A 30 -19.62 -5.97 3.90
C ASP A 30 -19.37 -7.47 4.21
N ALA A 31 -18.14 -7.81 4.61
CA ALA A 31 -17.75 -9.15 5.04
C ALA A 31 -17.98 -9.39 6.56
N GLY A 32 -18.64 -8.46 7.25
CA GLY A 32 -19.04 -8.62 8.65
C GLY A 32 -18.09 -8.03 9.69
N ALA A 33 -16.95 -7.45 9.31
CA ALA A 33 -16.07 -6.77 10.25
C ALA A 33 -16.78 -5.57 10.91
N ASP A 34 -16.39 -5.22 12.12
CA ASP A 34 -16.97 -4.08 12.86
C ASP A 34 -16.35 -2.76 12.44
N PHE A 35 -15.05 -2.79 12.12
CA PHE A 35 -14.29 -1.59 11.73
C PHE A 35 -13.41 -1.87 10.51
N ALA A 36 -13.38 -0.92 9.57
CA ALA A 36 -12.39 -0.85 8.51
C ALA A 36 -11.46 0.33 8.79
N LEU A 37 -10.19 0.03 9.05
CA LEU A 37 -9.13 1.00 9.30
C LEU A 37 -8.37 1.29 8.02
N HIS A 38 -8.02 2.54 7.81
CA HIS A 38 -7.16 2.98 6.71
C HIS A 38 -6.13 3.99 7.20
N SER A 39 -4.88 3.80 6.83
CA SER A 39 -3.94 4.91 6.74
C SER A 39 -4.32 5.73 5.50
N ALA A 40 -5.05 6.83 5.71
CA ALA A 40 -5.43 7.71 4.62
C ALA A 40 -4.24 8.44 3.99
N THR A 41 -3.10 8.44 4.68
CA THR A 41 -1.77 8.84 4.19
C THR A 41 -1.37 8.11 2.90
N LYS A 42 -1.86 6.87 2.71
CA LYS A 42 -1.50 5.99 1.60
C LYS A 42 -2.42 6.22 0.40
N TYR A 43 -2.91 5.20 -0.24
CA TYR A 43 -3.74 5.27 -1.45
C TYR A 43 -4.94 6.22 -1.38
N LEU A 44 -5.56 6.39 -0.19
CA LEU A 44 -6.72 7.28 -0.07
C LEU A 44 -6.34 8.73 -0.36
N GLY A 45 -5.27 9.25 0.24
CA GLY A 45 -4.65 10.52 -0.11
C GLY A 45 -3.94 10.43 -1.46
N GLY A 46 -2.97 9.53 -1.57
CA GLY A 46 -2.30 9.15 -2.80
C GLY A 46 -1.36 10.19 -3.42
N HIS A 47 -1.12 11.32 -2.74
CA HIS A 47 -0.30 12.41 -3.27
C HIS A 47 0.85 12.79 -2.32
N ASP A 48 1.11 11.95 -1.29
CA ASP A 48 2.16 12.13 -0.29
C ASP A 48 2.09 13.47 0.50
N ASP A 49 0.92 14.11 0.49
CA ASP A 49 0.62 15.42 1.07
C ASP A 49 -0.36 15.35 2.26
N VAL A 50 -0.81 14.15 2.64
CA VAL A 50 -1.75 13.92 3.74
C VAL A 50 -1.19 12.94 4.76
N LEU A 51 -1.16 13.35 6.04
CA LEU A 51 -0.92 12.44 7.17
C LEU A 51 -2.21 12.30 7.97
N LEU A 52 -2.94 11.19 7.76
CA LEU A 52 -4.30 11.04 8.30
C LEU A 52 -4.69 9.57 8.46
N GLY A 53 -5.46 9.27 9.50
CA GLY A 53 -6.18 8.00 9.67
C GLY A 53 -7.65 8.13 9.33
N ALA A 54 -8.26 7.07 8.85
CA ALA A 54 -9.70 6.98 8.65
C ALA A 54 -10.23 5.64 9.16
N VAL A 55 -11.36 5.67 9.86
CA VAL A 55 -12.05 4.48 10.35
C VAL A 55 -13.50 4.53 9.88
N ALA A 56 -13.94 3.49 9.19
CA ALA A 56 -15.35 3.25 8.91
C ALA A 56 -15.89 2.22 9.91
N CYS A 57 -17.07 2.47 10.46
CA CYS A 57 -17.73 1.60 11.43
C CYS A 57 -18.97 0.97 10.82
N ARG A 58 -19.27 -0.28 11.19
CA ARG A 58 -20.48 -0.97 10.78
C ARG A 58 -21.73 -0.40 11.49
N SER A 59 -21.60 -0.02 12.76
CA SER A 59 -22.67 0.58 13.55
C SER A 59 -22.53 2.09 13.71
N ALA A 60 -23.66 2.79 13.77
CA ALA A 60 -23.69 4.22 14.09
C ALA A 60 -23.26 4.48 15.54
N GLU A 61 -23.55 3.57 16.46
CA GLU A 61 -23.15 3.66 17.86
C GLU A 61 -21.63 3.68 18.01
N ASP A 62 -20.93 2.75 17.35
CA ASP A 62 -19.46 2.73 17.38
C ASP A 62 -18.85 3.97 16.74
N ALA A 63 -19.45 4.47 15.66
CA ALA A 63 -19.01 5.71 15.05
C ALA A 63 -19.14 6.90 16.03
N GLU A 64 -20.22 6.97 16.81
CA GLU A 64 -20.40 8.02 17.81
C GLU A 64 -19.41 7.89 18.98
N ARG A 65 -19.21 6.67 19.49
CA ARG A 65 -18.20 6.40 20.52
C ARG A 65 -16.80 6.84 20.08
N LEU A 66 -16.43 6.58 18.84
CA LEU A 66 -15.14 7.03 18.31
C LEU A 66 -15.07 8.55 18.14
N ARG A 67 -16.17 9.22 17.74
CA ARG A 67 -16.22 10.69 17.70
C ARG A 67 -16.08 11.32 19.10
N GLU A 68 -16.76 10.79 20.09
CA GLU A 68 -16.61 11.24 21.48
C GLU A 68 -15.18 11.05 21.99
N PHE A 69 -14.60 9.87 21.77
CA PHE A 69 -13.22 9.58 22.16
C PHE A 69 -12.26 10.58 21.50
N ARG A 70 -12.39 10.79 20.19
CA ARG A 70 -11.60 11.76 19.44
C ARG A 70 -11.72 13.18 20.02
N GLY A 71 -12.93 13.61 20.33
CA GLY A 71 -13.19 14.93 20.93
C GLY A 71 -12.57 15.08 22.31
N ARG A 72 -12.66 14.04 23.16
CA ARG A 72 -12.11 14.06 24.54
C ARG A 72 -10.58 13.99 24.57
N THR A 73 -9.97 13.28 23.62
CA THR A 73 -8.51 13.09 23.57
C THR A 73 -7.78 14.17 22.76
N GLY A 74 -8.50 15.00 22.02
CA GLY A 74 -7.91 15.99 21.14
C GLY A 74 -7.21 15.42 19.89
N ILE A 75 -7.39 14.12 19.59
CA ILE A 75 -6.87 13.47 18.37
C ILE A 75 -7.75 13.89 17.19
N VAL A 76 -7.67 15.14 16.80
CA VAL A 76 -8.52 15.76 15.78
C VAL A 76 -7.69 16.14 14.58
N ALA A 77 -8.11 15.73 13.40
CA ALA A 77 -7.48 16.14 12.15
C ALA A 77 -7.72 17.62 11.86
N ALA A 78 -6.72 18.31 11.32
CA ALA A 78 -6.89 19.69 10.84
C ALA A 78 -7.81 19.72 9.58
N PRO A 79 -8.48 20.85 9.30
CA PRO A 79 -9.38 20.96 8.15
C PRO A 79 -8.71 20.72 6.79
N ASP A 80 -7.49 21.22 6.59
CA ASP A 80 -6.78 21.13 5.31
C ASP A 80 -6.47 19.67 4.89
N PRO A 81 -5.90 18.79 5.75
CA PRO A 81 -5.77 17.37 5.43
C PRO A 81 -7.11 16.67 5.13
N CYS A 82 -8.19 17.04 5.84
CA CYS A 82 -9.52 16.50 5.59
C CYS A 82 -10.05 16.93 4.21
N TRP A 83 -9.81 18.17 3.81
CA TRP A 83 -10.21 18.68 2.50
C TRP A 83 -9.39 18.01 1.39
N LEU A 84 -8.05 17.91 1.53
CA LEU A 84 -7.18 17.21 0.60
C LEU A 84 -7.61 15.76 0.42
N LEU A 85 -7.87 15.05 1.51
CA LEU A 85 -8.38 13.67 1.47
C LEU A 85 -9.71 13.59 0.71
N SER A 86 -10.67 14.45 1.04
CA SER A 86 -11.99 14.48 0.37
C SER A 86 -11.87 14.71 -1.13
N ARG A 87 -10.93 15.59 -1.55
CA ARG A 87 -10.62 15.85 -2.96
C ARG A 87 -9.99 14.60 -3.62
N SER A 88 -9.02 13.98 -2.97
CA SER A 88 -8.27 12.82 -3.50
C SER A 88 -9.15 11.57 -3.66
N LEU A 89 -10.11 11.37 -2.77
CA LEU A 89 -11.05 10.25 -2.86
C LEU A 89 -11.87 10.25 -4.15
N LYS A 90 -12.09 11.40 -4.79
CA LYS A 90 -12.85 11.50 -6.04
C LYS A 90 -12.16 10.80 -7.22
N THR A 91 -10.83 10.59 -7.13
CA THR A 91 -10.03 9.88 -8.15
C THR A 91 -9.54 8.51 -7.69
N LEU A 92 -9.94 8.05 -6.49
CA LEU A 92 -9.40 6.82 -5.91
C LEU A 92 -9.54 5.62 -6.86
N ARG A 93 -10.74 5.40 -7.42
CA ARG A 93 -10.98 4.25 -8.31
C ARG A 93 -10.07 4.28 -9.53
N VAL A 94 -9.99 5.40 -10.24
CA VAL A 94 -9.15 5.56 -11.44
C VAL A 94 -7.66 5.33 -11.10
N ARG A 95 -7.20 5.87 -9.96
CA ARG A 95 -5.82 5.64 -9.51
C ARG A 95 -5.56 4.16 -9.19
N MET A 96 -6.46 3.51 -8.47
CA MET A 96 -6.32 2.09 -8.13
C MET A 96 -6.34 1.18 -9.36
N GLU A 97 -7.17 1.49 -10.36
CA GLU A 97 -7.18 0.78 -11.65
C GLU A 97 -5.83 0.93 -12.39
N ARG A 98 -5.28 2.15 -12.43
CA ARG A 98 -3.96 2.39 -13.06
C ARG A 98 -2.83 1.71 -12.27
N HIS A 99 -2.78 1.84 -10.94
CA HIS A 99 -1.82 1.13 -10.09
C HIS A 99 -1.84 -0.38 -10.37
N THR A 100 -3.03 -0.98 -10.42
CA THR A 100 -3.20 -2.42 -10.66
C THR A 100 -2.69 -2.81 -12.05
N ALA A 101 -3.05 -2.07 -13.08
CA ALA A 101 -2.62 -2.36 -14.45
C ALA A 101 -1.08 -2.31 -14.58
N SER A 102 -0.46 -1.24 -14.08
CA SER A 102 1.00 -1.08 -14.12
C SER A 102 1.72 -2.13 -13.27
N ALA A 103 1.25 -2.39 -12.04
CA ALA A 103 1.87 -3.39 -11.16
C ALA A 103 1.72 -4.81 -11.71
N THR A 104 0.61 -5.14 -12.36
CA THR A 104 0.41 -6.45 -13.02
C THR A 104 1.42 -6.64 -14.14
N ALA A 105 1.61 -5.64 -15.00
CA ALA A 105 2.57 -5.70 -16.10
C ALA A 105 4.02 -5.83 -15.58
N ILE A 106 4.38 -5.04 -14.57
CA ILE A 106 5.71 -5.10 -13.95
C ILE A 106 5.94 -6.44 -13.24
N ALA A 107 4.95 -6.95 -12.49
CA ALA A 107 5.07 -8.23 -11.81
C ALA A 107 5.25 -9.40 -12.78
N ALA A 108 4.62 -9.36 -13.97
CA ALA A 108 4.83 -10.36 -15.02
C ALA A 108 6.28 -10.32 -15.52
N ARG A 109 6.78 -9.14 -15.88
CA ARG A 109 8.15 -8.97 -16.38
C ARG A 109 9.22 -9.34 -15.34
N LEU A 110 8.98 -9.02 -14.07
CA LEU A 110 9.88 -9.42 -12.96
C LEU A 110 9.97 -10.94 -12.81
N ARG A 111 8.88 -11.70 -13.01
CA ARG A 111 8.90 -13.16 -12.93
C ARG A 111 9.77 -13.81 -14.01
N ASP A 112 9.90 -13.15 -15.14
CA ASP A 112 10.69 -13.64 -16.29
C ASP A 112 12.13 -13.13 -16.25
N HIS A 113 12.50 -12.27 -15.27
CA HIS A 113 13.82 -11.66 -15.20
C HIS A 113 14.81 -12.55 -14.45
N PRO A 114 16.01 -12.87 -15.04
CA PRO A 114 16.94 -13.84 -14.47
C PRO A 114 17.55 -13.44 -13.12
N ALA A 115 17.59 -12.15 -12.78
CA ALA A 115 18.09 -11.67 -11.48
C ALA A 115 17.02 -11.71 -10.37
N VAL A 116 15.79 -12.11 -10.66
CA VAL A 116 14.68 -12.14 -9.69
C VAL A 116 14.33 -13.58 -9.34
N GLU A 117 14.37 -13.90 -8.05
CA GLU A 117 14.11 -15.26 -7.56
C GLU A 117 12.63 -15.50 -7.25
N VAL A 118 11.98 -14.53 -6.65
CA VAL A 118 10.57 -14.63 -6.21
C VAL A 118 9.85 -13.32 -6.45
N VAL A 119 8.60 -13.38 -6.93
CA VAL A 119 7.71 -12.21 -7.03
C VAL A 119 6.42 -12.48 -6.24
N ARG A 120 6.08 -11.56 -5.33
CA ARG A 120 4.86 -11.60 -4.51
C ARG A 120 3.97 -10.43 -4.89
N TYR A 121 2.85 -10.73 -5.52
CA TYR A 121 1.85 -9.74 -5.92
C TYR A 121 0.45 -10.33 -5.77
N PRO A 122 -0.47 -9.65 -5.06
CA PRO A 122 -1.81 -10.18 -4.80
C PRO A 122 -2.75 -10.13 -6.01
N GLY A 123 -2.34 -9.51 -7.12
CA GLY A 123 -3.16 -9.35 -8.33
C GLY A 123 -4.01 -8.07 -8.35
N PHE A 124 -3.83 -7.18 -7.38
CA PHE A 124 -4.50 -5.88 -7.33
C PHE A 124 -3.64 -4.83 -6.60
N GLY A 125 -3.97 -3.55 -6.81
CA GLY A 125 -3.23 -2.43 -6.23
C GLY A 125 -1.82 -2.29 -6.80
N GLY A 126 -1.05 -1.35 -6.28
CA GLY A 126 0.29 -1.04 -6.74
C GLY A 126 1.41 -1.65 -5.90
N LEU A 127 1.10 -2.40 -4.82
CA LEU A 127 2.12 -2.90 -3.90
C LEU A 127 2.52 -4.34 -4.25
N LEU A 128 3.80 -4.52 -4.56
CA LEU A 128 4.40 -5.84 -4.78
C LEU A 128 5.76 -5.95 -4.08
N SER A 129 6.27 -7.15 -3.95
CA SER A 129 7.65 -7.38 -3.52
C SER A 129 8.30 -8.46 -4.35
N PHE A 130 9.62 -8.39 -4.45
CA PHE A 130 10.42 -9.40 -5.13
C PHE A 130 11.77 -9.58 -4.44
N ASP A 131 12.36 -10.76 -4.61
CA ASP A 131 13.65 -11.08 -4.04
C ASP A 131 14.70 -11.11 -5.17
N VAL A 132 15.84 -10.48 -4.89
CA VAL A 132 17.09 -10.65 -5.62
C VAL A 132 18.04 -11.50 -4.78
N ALA A 133 19.20 -11.91 -5.32
CA ALA A 133 20.08 -12.88 -4.72
C ALA A 133 20.46 -12.61 -3.24
N ASP A 134 20.73 -11.34 -2.89
CA ASP A 134 21.16 -10.98 -1.53
C ASP A 134 20.98 -9.47 -1.25
N ALA A 135 21.43 -9.05 -0.06
CA ALA A 135 21.33 -7.66 0.37
C ALA A 135 22.27 -6.71 -0.41
N GLU A 136 23.33 -7.21 -1.01
CA GLU A 136 24.21 -6.39 -1.84
C GLU A 136 23.57 -6.12 -3.19
N ALA A 137 22.98 -7.14 -3.81
CA ALA A 137 22.18 -7.01 -5.02
C ALA A 137 21.01 -6.04 -4.80
N ALA A 138 20.30 -6.15 -3.67
CA ALA A 138 19.22 -5.23 -3.33
C ALA A 138 19.69 -3.78 -3.24
N ARG A 139 20.81 -3.51 -2.55
CA ARG A 139 21.40 -2.17 -2.48
C ARG A 139 21.86 -1.63 -3.84
N LYS A 140 22.40 -2.51 -4.70
CA LYS A 140 22.79 -2.13 -6.07
C LYS A 140 21.56 -1.69 -6.87
N VAL A 141 20.45 -2.44 -6.79
CA VAL A 141 19.19 -2.05 -7.44
C VAL A 141 18.73 -0.69 -6.93
N GLU A 142 18.62 -0.50 -5.61
CA GLU A 142 18.20 0.77 -5.00
C GLU A 142 19.06 1.96 -5.47
N ALA A 143 20.37 1.77 -5.56
CA ALA A 143 21.32 2.84 -5.96
C ALA A 143 21.32 3.14 -7.47
N SER A 144 20.83 2.23 -8.28
CA SER A 144 20.86 2.34 -9.76
C SER A 144 19.58 2.92 -10.35
N LEU A 145 18.50 3.02 -9.55
CA LEU A 145 17.22 3.59 -10.01
C LEU A 145 17.36 5.07 -10.38
N GLN A 146 16.65 5.49 -11.42
CA GLN A 146 16.69 6.86 -11.96
C GLN A 146 15.31 7.55 -11.92
N THR A 147 14.25 6.78 -12.11
CA THR A 147 12.85 7.27 -12.10
C THR A 147 12.15 6.88 -10.81
N ILE A 148 12.31 5.64 -10.37
CA ILE A 148 11.71 5.13 -9.14
C ILE A 148 12.54 5.64 -7.96
N ALA A 149 11.90 6.35 -7.04
CA ALA A 149 12.59 6.89 -5.87
C ALA A 149 12.93 5.80 -4.84
N ASN A 150 14.15 5.83 -4.31
CA ASN A 150 14.49 5.00 -3.14
C ASN A 150 13.90 5.67 -1.90
N ALA A 151 12.73 5.24 -1.49
CA ALA A 151 12.01 5.78 -0.35
C ALA A 151 11.09 4.75 0.27
N THR A 152 10.78 4.97 1.56
CA THR A 152 9.74 4.25 2.27
C THR A 152 8.34 4.76 1.86
N SER A 153 7.29 4.17 2.42
CA SER A 153 5.89 4.45 2.15
C SER A 153 5.30 3.58 1.04
N LEU A 154 4.08 3.88 0.64
CA LEU A 154 3.35 3.19 -0.44
C LEU A 154 2.11 3.99 -0.85
N GLY A 155 1.59 3.72 -2.03
CA GLY A 155 0.28 4.20 -2.46
C GLY A 155 0.23 5.63 -2.96
N GLY A 156 1.39 6.28 -3.12
CA GLY A 156 1.52 7.56 -3.80
C GLY A 156 1.41 7.42 -5.32
N VAL A 157 1.18 8.57 -5.99
CA VAL A 157 1.16 8.65 -7.46
C VAL A 157 2.56 8.43 -8.06
N GLY A 158 3.62 8.69 -7.30
CA GLY A 158 5.01 8.37 -7.67
C GLY A 158 5.42 6.97 -7.19
N SER A 159 6.24 6.28 -7.99
CA SER A 159 6.77 4.97 -7.66
C SER A 159 7.91 5.06 -6.65
N VAL A 160 7.89 4.17 -5.64
CA VAL A 160 8.98 4.06 -4.66
C VAL A 160 9.39 2.61 -4.45
N LEU A 161 10.69 2.38 -4.22
CA LEU A 161 11.25 1.08 -3.95
C LEU A 161 12.19 1.15 -2.74
N GLU A 162 12.13 0.14 -1.88
CA GLU A 162 13.05 0.01 -0.75
C GLU A 162 13.36 -1.45 -0.40
N SER A 163 14.57 -1.69 0.10
CA SER A 163 14.95 -2.95 0.75
C SER A 163 14.27 -3.07 2.12
N ARG A 164 13.61 -4.20 2.38
CA ARG A 164 12.94 -4.44 3.66
C ARG A 164 13.87 -4.93 4.76
N THR A 165 14.99 -5.53 4.40
CA THR A 165 16.00 -6.00 5.37
C THR A 165 16.49 -4.87 6.28
N ARG A 166 16.54 -3.64 5.78
CA ARG A 166 16.92 -2.44 6.56
C ARG A 166 16.02 -2.23 7.79
N TRP A 167 14.75 -2.60 7.72
CA TRP A 167 13.74 -2.37 8.76
C TRP A 167 13.36 -3.63 9.53
N GLU A 168 13.42 -4.77 8.87
CA GLU A 168 12.88 -6.02 9.38
C GLU A 168 13.99 -7.04 9.74
N GLY A 169 15.24 -6.75 9.35
CA GLY A 169 16.40 -7.59 9.66
C GLY A 169 16.24 -9.02 9.14
N GLU A 170 16.59 -9.99 9.95
CA GLU A 170 16.53 -11.42 9.61
C GLU A 170 15.12 -12.00 9.47
N ARG A 171 14.07 -11.22 9.73
CA ARG A 171 12.68 -11.67 9.57
C ARG A 171 12.22 -11.77 8.11
N VAL A 172 13.02 -11.23 7.20
CA VAL A 172 12.75 -11.24 5.75
C VAL A 172 13.98 -11.70 4.98
N PRO A 173 13.81 -12.22 3.74
CA PRO A 173 14.93 -12.54 2.87
C PRO A 173 15.85 -11.33 2.67
N PRO A 174 17.18 -11.52 2.68
CA PRO A 174 18.15 -10.41 2.59
C PRO A 174 18.04 -9.60 1.29
N GLY A 175 17.60 -10.24 0.19
CA GLY A 175 17.37 -9.61 -1.11
C GLY A 175 15.96 -9.05 -1.31
N LEU A 176 15.12 -8.98 -0.27
CA LEU A 176 13.72 -8.54 -0.42
C LEU A 176 13.63 -7.04 -0.70
N LEU A 177 13.09 -6.72 -1.85
CA LEU A 177 12.71 -5.38 -2.29
C LEU A 177 11.19 -5.23 -2.31
N ARG A 178 10.70 -4.12 -1.76
CA ARG A 178 9.29 -3.75 -1.82
C ARG A 178 9.11 -2.59 -2.79
N LEU A 179 8.28 -2.78 -3.81
CA LEU A 179 7.94 -1.78 -4.81
C LEU A 179 6.49 -1.33 -4.64
N SER A 180 6.29 -0.04 -4.49
CA SER A 180 5.00 0.62 -4.63
C SER A 180 4.95 1.30 -5.99
N VAL A 181 4.24 0.71 -6.92
CA VAL A 181 4.09 1.20 -8.31
C VAL A 181 3.14 2.39 -8.32
N GLY A 182 3.57 3.50 -8.89
CA GLY A 182 2.81 4.73 -9.05
C GLY A 182 1.93 4.74 -10.30
N LEU A 183 1.73 5.94 -10.85
CA LEU A 183 0.89 6.19 -12.04
C LEU A 183 1.69 6.48 -13.31
N GLU A 184 3.01 6.47 -13.22
CA GLU A 184 3.93 6.69 -14.34
C GLU A 184 3.69 5.66 -15.46
N ASP A 185 4.31 5.85 -16.58
CA ASP A 185 4.23 4.86 -17.65
C ASP A 185 4.89 3.55 -17.26
N ALA A 186 4.19 2.42 -17.47
CA ALA A 186 4.66 1.12 -17.04
C ALA A 186 5.92 0.64 -17.79
N ASP A 187 6.11 1.08 -19.03
CA ASP A 187 7.29 0.73 -19.82
C ASP A 187 8.50 1.57 -19.39
N GLU A 188 8.31 2.83 -19.00
CA GLU A 188 9.35 3.66 -18.39
C GLU A 188 9.80 3.11 -17.04
N LEU A 189 8.85 2.73 -16.17
CA LEU A 189 9.16 2.09 -14.88
C LEU A 189 9.89 0.75 -15.07
N TRP A 190 9.49 -0.04 -16.06
CA TRP A 190 10.17 -1.28 -16.38
C TRP A 190 11.59 -1.05 -16.89
N ALA A 191 11.79 -0.06 -17.76
CA ALA A 191 13.12 0.26 -18.26
C ALA A 191 14.08 0.65 -17.12
N ASP A 192 13.57 1.40 -16.13
CA ASP A 192 14.34 1.74 -14.92
C ASP A 192 14.66 0.54 -14.05
N LEU A 193 13.70 -0.37 -13.83
CA LEU A 193 13.93 -1.62 -13.09
C LEU A 193 14.89 -2.54 -13.82
N ALA A 194 14.72 -2.75 -15.12
CA ALA A 194 15.53 -3.67 -15.90
C ALA A 194 17.01 -3.25 -15.95
N GLN A 195 17.30 -1.94 -16.14
CA GLN A 195 18.67 -1.45 -16.11
C GLN A 195 19.30 -1.54 -14.70
N ALA A 196 18.49 -1.44 -13.63
CA ALA A 196 18.97 -1.54 -12.26
C ALA A 196 19.24 -3.01 -11.86
N LEU A 197 18.49 -3.95 -12.42
CA LEU A 197 18.67 -5.39 -12.19
C LEU A 197 19.86 -5.98 -12.95
N GLY A 198 20.21 -5.44 -14.11
CA GLY A 198 21.37 -5.83 -14.93
C GLY A 198 21.06 -6.80 -16.05
#